data_4270b7975d4e5d9a6da8b0ee4f6bf1a8
#
_entry.id   4270b7975d4e5d9a6da8b0ee4f6bf1a8
#
_cell.length_a   1.000
_cell.length_b   1.000
_cell.length_c   1.000
_cell.angle_alpha   90.00
_cell.angle_beta   90.00
_cell.angle_gamma   90.00
#
_symmetry.space_group_name_H-M   'P 1'
#
loop_
_entity.id
_entity.type
_entity.pdbx_description
1 polymer ?
#
loop_
_entity_poly.entity_id
_entity_poly.type
_entity_poly.pdbx_seq_one_letter_code
_entity_poly.pdbx_strand_id
1 'polypeptide(L)'
;ILCAYRDRLQALGETQHAAVDALLATQKVDDLGRETFEVRLDLQYQDAGKLLTGLVERKVPEPKTWTRSMANIMTAYDTATAFYEKEFKDDVADLRKFFGYLINRVKLIRVKTDSLARALKIFETINDRGVGLDAMDLLKNLLFMKADKAEFQTLKVGWKKLVDALHDAGEKPLRFLRYFILSAYGEQKLREDELYSWLVKNEEKVGYGADPAGFVDTLNEAANAYLNFMSGRSQDGKPHPALEAVQLLAGKATRQHMILFLAVRDLPDQVFSAICRDAENLMFAFLVTGQNFREFEVLFPAWAQRLASIKTLEAYEPVSASTFNKRRQELSERFHREFPVMRVDGLRKFQQRYLVARLTQAVDQAGFGSTSQGHVW
;
A
#
# COMPACT_ATOMS: atom_id res chain seq x y z
N ILE A 1 14.38 -1.68 22.18
CA ILE A 1 15.24 -0.76 22.92
C ILE A 1 15.85 -1.48 24.16
N LEU A 2 15.07 -1.93 25.14
CA LEU A 2 15.59 -2.54 26.36
C LEU A 2 16.32 -3.86 26.12
N CYS A 3 15.82 -4.72 25.22
CA CYS A 3 16.52 -5.95 24.82
C CYS A 3 17.88 -5.63 24.19
N ALA A 4 17.92 -4.69 23.24
CA ALA A 4 19.15 -4.27 22.59
C ALA A 4 20.17 -3.66 23.60
N TYR A 5 19.69 -2.89 24.58
CA TYR A 5 20.53 -2.38 25.66
C TYR A 5 21.12 -3.51 26.51
N ARG A 6 20.29 -4.46 26.95
CA ARG A 6 20.72 -5.64 27.71
C ARG A 6 21.81 -6.44 26.97
N ASP A 7 21.54 -6.70 25.70
CA ASP A 7 22.41 -7.51 24.87
C ASP A 7 23.73 -6.78 24.56
N ARG A 8 23.70 -5.44 24.43
CA ARG A 8 24.93 -4.63 24.34
C ARG A 8 25.76 -4.67 25.62
N LEU A 9 25.14 -4.54 26.81
CA LEU A 9 25.85 -4.70 28.07
C LEU A 9 26.57 -6.05 28.16
N GLN A 10 25.87 -7.12 27.79
CA GLN A 10 26.47 -8.46 27.81
C GLN A 10 27.63 -8.59 26.82
N ALA A 11 27.50 -8.01 25.62
CA ALA A 11 28.60 -8.01 24.64
C ALA A 11 29.85 -7.28 25.15
N LEU A 12 29.65 -6.30 26.06
CA LEU A 12 30.74 -5.60 26.74
C LEU A 12 31.28 -6.32 28.01
N GLY A 13 30.85 -7.56 28.23
CA GLY A 13 31.30 -8.37 29.37
C GLY A 13 30.59 -8.10 30.69
N GLU A 14 29.51 -7.30 30.66
CA GLU A 14 28.76 -6.94 31.88
C GLU A 14 27.75 -8.03 32.24
N THR A 15 27.81 -8.50 33.48
CA THR A 15 26.92 -9.54 34.01
C THR A 15 25.73 -8.97 34.77
N GLN A 16 25.78 -7.69 35.18
CA GLN A 16 24.73 -7.04 35.99
C GLN A 16 23.63 -6.42 35.10
N HIS A 17 22.69 -7.23 34.67
CA HIS A 17 21.52 -6.77 33.88
C HIS A 17 20.17 -7.11 34.53
N ALA A 18 20.13 -7.57 35.78
CA ALA A 18 18.90 -7.95 36.47
C ALA A 18 17.82 -6.85 36.51
N ALA A 19 18.24 -5.60 36.63
CA ALA A 19 17.32 -4.45 36.61
C ALA A 19 16.59 -4.33 35.25
N VAL A 20 17.26 -4.62 34.13
CA VAL A 20 16.67 -4.59 32.79
C VAL A 20 15.77 -5.80 32.60
N ASP A 21 16.20 -6.99 33.01
CA ASP A 21 15.41 -8.22 32.94
C ASP A 21 14.10 -8.08 33.71
N ALA A 22 14.12 -7.47 34.89
CA ALA A 22 12.93 -7.16 35.66
C ALA A 22 11.96 -6.17 34.97
N LEU A 23 12.45 -5.33 34.07
CA LEU A 23 11.61 -4.45 33.23
C LEU A 23 11.02 -5.18 32.02
N LEU A 24 11.71 -6.20 31.49
CA LEU A 24 11.29 -6.96 30.32
C LEU A 24 10.26 -8.04 30.65
N ALA A 25 10.46 -8.76 31.76
CA ALA A 25 9.58 -9.86 32.15
C ALA A 25 9.34 -9.87 33.67
N THR A 26 8.23 -10.51 34.05
CA THR A 26 7.93 -10.81 35.45
C THR A 26 8.19 -12.29 35.69
N GLN A 27 8.97 -12.60 36.71
CA GLN A 27 9.20 -13.99 37.12
C GLN A 27 7.93 -14.50 37.82
N LYS A 28 7.43 -15.64 37.42
CA LYS A 28 6.32 -16.39 38.02
C LYS A 28 6.78 -17.81 38.33
N VAL A 29 6.08 -18.44 39.25
CA VAL A 29 6.22 -19.85 39.53
C VAL A 29 4.95 -20.56 39.08
N ASP A 30 5.05 -21.58 38.26
CA ASP A 30 3.91 -22.39 37.83
C ASP A 30 3.41 -23.32 38.94
N ASP A 31 2.27 -23.96 38.71
CA ASP A 31 1.66 -24.91 39.68
C ASP A 31 2.52 -26.14 40.00
N LEU A 32 3.61 -26.33 39.24
CA LEU A 32 4.58 -27.39 39.44
C LEU A 32 5.87 -26.90 40.11
N GLY A 33 5.90 -25.65 40.58
CA GLY A 33 7.05 -25.04 41.22
C GLY A 33 8.17 -24.62 40.26
N ARG A 34 7.92 -24.58 38.94
CA ARG A 34 8.93 -24.18 37.96
C ARG A 34 8.89 -22.67 37.74
N GLU A 35 10.05 -22.07 37.63
CA GLU A 35 10.18 -20.66 37.28
C GLU A 35 9.77 -20.44 35.83
N THR A 36 8.83 -19.54 35.61
CA THR A 36 8.37 -19.09 34.29
C THR A 36 8.53 -17.59 34.17
N PHE A 37 8.74 -17.09 32.95
CA PHE A 37 8.87 -15.67 32.66
C PHE A 37 7.69 -15.21 31.82
N GLU A 38 6.95 -14.23 32.32
CA GLU A 38 5.90 -13.58 31.58
C GLU A 38 6.38 -12.23 31.07
N VAL A 39 6.42 -12.05 29.75
CA VAL A 39 6.81 -10.78 29.12
C VAL A 39 5.81 -9.69 29.49
N ARG A 40 6.31 -8.54 30.00
CA ARG A 40 5.44 -7.45 30.48
C ARG A 40 4.67 -6.72 29.37
N LEU A 41 5.16 -6.76 28.13
CA LEU A 41 4.49 -6.17 26.98
C LEU A 41 3.74 -7.24 26.21
N ASP A 42 2.42 -7.24 26.38
CA ASP A 42 1.53 -8.08 25.57
C ASP A 42 1.13 -7.32 24.31
N LEU A 43 1.48 -7.87 23.15
CA LEU A 43 1.14 -7.31 21.85
C LEU A 43 -0.16 -7.96 21.37
N GLN A 44 -1.10 -7.14 20.92
CA GLN A 44 -2.37 -7.61 20.35
C GLN A 44 -2.21 -8.47 19.09
N TYR A 45 -1.06 -8.45 18.44
CA TYR A 45 -0.72 -9.28 17.30
C TYR A 45 0.01 -10.54 17.77
N GLN A 46 -0.68 -11.68 17.77
CA GLN A 46 -0.15 -12.96 18.27
C GLN A 46 1.17 -13.40 17.64
N ASP A 47 1.39 -13.11 16.36
CA ASP A 47 2.62 -13.38 15.63
C ASP A 47 3.79 -12.53 16.14
N ALA A 48 3.57 -11.24 16.36
CA ALA A 48 4.58 -10.33 16.87
C ALA A 48 4.95 -10.63 18.37
N GLY A 49 4.00 -11.14 19.14
CA GLY A 49 4.23 -11.58 20.52
C GLY A 49 5.28 -12.68 20.63
N LYS A 50 5.27 -13.66 19.72
CA LYS A 50 6.26 -14.74 19.67
C LYS A 50 7.69 -14.22 19.45
N LEU A 51 7.85 -13.24 18.56
CA LEU A 51 9.16 -12.64 18.33
C LEU A 51 9.64 -11.83 19.54
N LEU A 52 8.73 -11.05 20.15
CA LEU A 52 9.07 -10.26 21.32
C LEU A 52 9.49 -11.17 22.49
N THR A 53 8.75 -12.25 22.74
CA THR A 53 9.14 -13.27 23.72
C THR A 53 10.49 -13.87 23.36
N GLY A 54 10.73 -14.20 22.08
CA GLY A 54 12.02 -14.71 21.61
C GLY A 54 13.17 -13.73 21.83
N LEU A 55 12.97 -12.44 21.67
CA LEU A 55 13.98 -11.41 21.98
C LEU A 55 14.26 -11.31 23.49
N VAL A 56 13.24 -11.42 24.33
CA VAL A 56 13.40 -11.43 25.79
C VAL A 56 14.14 -12.69 26.24
N GLU A 57 13.77 -13.85 25.72
CA GLU A 57 14.37 -15.15 26.03
C GLU A 57 15.67 -15.45 25.26
N ARG A 58 16.06 -14.58 24.31
CA ARG A 58 17.20 -14.80 23.39
C ARG A 58 17.06 -16.03 22.49
N LYS A 59 15.83 -16.34 22.12
CA LYS A 59 15.45 -17.45 21.21
C LYS A 59 14.66 -16.90 20.03
N VAL A 60 15.31 -16.07 19.20
CA VAL A 60 14.66 -15.43 18.07
C VAL A 60 14.32 -16.48 16.99
N PRO A 61 13.06 -16.53 16.49
CA PRO A 61 12.68 -17.40 15.39
C PRO A 61 13.46 -17.11 14.11
N GLU A 62 13.59 -18.12 13.24
CA GLU A 62 14.29 -17.96 11.96
C GLU A 62 13.63 -16.88 11.06
N PRO A 63 14.44 -16.08 10.34
CA PRO A 63 13.93 -14.98 9.49
C PRO A 63 12.92 -15.40 8.42
N LYS A 64 13.02 -16.63 7.90
CA LYS A 64 12.11 -17.18 6.88
C LYS A 64 10.64 -17.27 7.34
N THR A 65 10.40 -17.25 8.64
CA THR A 65 9.06 -17.35 9.23
C THR A 65 8.50 -15.99 9.67
N TRP A 66 9.24 -14.91 9.46
CA TRP A 66 8.84 -13.60 9.96
C TRP A 66 7.70 -13.01 9.15
N THR A 67 6.69 -12.56 9.86
CA THR A 67 5.67 -11.67 9.32
C THR A 67 6.25 -10.24 9.23
N ARG A 68 5.55 -9.36 8.53
CA ARG A 68 5.91 -7.94 8.46
C ARG A 68 6.03 -7.29 9.84
N SER A 69 5.10 -7.60 10.77
CA SER A 69 5.15 -7.10 12.14
C SER A 69 6.42 -7.55 12.86
N MET A 70 6.82 -8.81 12.66
CA MET A 70 8.07 -9.35 13.20
C MET A 70 9.30 -8.66 12.60
N ALA A 71 9.31 -8.47 11.27
CA ALA A 71 10.39 -7.76 10.59
C ALA A 71 10.55 -6.31 11.10
N ASN A 72 9.45 -5.59 11.33
CA ASN A 72 9.48 -4.24 11.89
C ASN A 72 10.05 -4.21 13.33
N ILE A 73 9.71 -5.20 14.17
CA ILE A 73 10.27 -5.32 15.52
C ILE A 73 11.79 -5.56 15.45
N MET A 74 12.24 -6.43 14.53
CA MET A 74 13.67 -6.67 14.35
C MET A 74 14.38 -5.43 13.82
N THR A 75 13.81 -4.72 12.85
CA THR A 75 14.38 -3.45 12.37
C THR A 75 14.53 -2.42 13.51
N ALA A 76 13.54 -2.35 14.41
CA ALA A 76 13.61 -1.46 15.58
C ALA A 76 14.69 -1.93 16.59
N TYR A 77 14.83 -3.24 16.76
CA TYR A 77 15.87 -3.82 17.59
C TYR A 77 17.27 -3.53 17.03
N ASP A 78 17.47 -3.79 15.73
CA ASP A 78 18.75 -3.56 15.03
C ASP A 78 19.12 -2.07 15.02
N THR A 79 18.13 -1.20 14.83
CA THR A 79 18.33 0.26 14.90
C THR A 79 18.81 0.69 16.30
N ALA A 80 18.19 0.14 17.35
CA ALA A 80 18.60 0.42 18.72
C ALA A 80 20.00 -0.11 19.02
N THR A 81 20.34 -1.33 18.54
CA THR A 81 21.66 -1.92 18.67
C THR A 81 22.73 -1.07 17.99
N ALA A 82 22.51 -0.72 16.72
CA ALA A 82 23.42 0.15 15.97
C ALA A 82 23.61 1.52 16.64
N PHE A 83 22.53 2.09 17.21
CA PHE A 83 22.62 3.32 17.97
C PHE A 83 23.53 3.17 19.19
N TYR A 84 23.36 2.11 19.98
CA TYR A 84 24.22 1.88 21.15
C TYR A 84 25.67 1.65 20.78
N GLU A 85 25.94 0.90 19.73
CA GLU A 85 27.30 0.67 19.23
C GLU A 85 27.98 1.94 18.75
N LYS A 86 27.25 2.78 18.03
CA LYS A 86 27.79 4.01 17.47
C LYS A 86 28.04 5.08 18.53
N GLU A 87 27.05 5.33 19.38
CA GLU A 87 27.08 6.48 20.31
C GLU A 87 27.92 6.17 21.57
N PHE A 88 27.89 4.96 22.09
CA PHE A 88 28.56 4.62 23.34
C PHE A 88 29.80 3.76 23.13
N LYS A 89 30.00 3.19 21.96
CA LYS A 89 31.14 2.30 21.65
C LYS A 89 31.33 1.28 22.80
N ASP A 90 32.50 1.26 23.43
CA ASP A 90 32.81 0.37 24.55
C ASP A 90 32.71 1.05 25.94
N ASP A 91 32.14 2.26 26.00
CA ASP A 91 31.94 3.02 27.24
C ASP A 91 30.69 2.54 27.99
N VAL A 92 30.88 1.58 28.87
CA VAL A 92 29.83 1.01 29.73
C VAL A 92 29.25 2.08 30.69
N ALA A 93 30.05 3.03 31.15
CA ALA A 93 29.60 4.04 32.11
C ALA A 93 28.60 5.01 31.45
N ASP A 94 28.90 5.47 30.25
CA ASP A 94 27.99 6.36 29.53
C ASP A 94 26.75 5.60 29.03
N LEU A 95 26.87 4.36 28.62
CA LEU A 95 25.74 3.51 28.29
C LEU A 95 24.79 3.33 29.50
N ARG A 96 25.33 3.12 30.72
CA ARG A 96 24.55 3.06 31.96
C ARG A 96 23.91 4.39 32.34
N LYS A 97 24.58 5.51 32.15
CA LYS A 97 24.02 6.86 32.37
C LYS A 97 22.83 7.09 31.43
N PHE A 98 22.96 6.72 30.16
CA PHE A 98 21.86 6.81 29.20
C PHE A 98 20.65 5.96 29.63
N PHE A 99 20.87 4.73 30.08
CA PHE A 99 19.80 3.90 30.62
C PHE A 99 19.13 4.52 31.84
N GLY A 100 19.92 5.04 32.78
CA GLY A 100 19.41 5.79 33.94
C GLY A 100 18.57 6.99 33.53
N TYR A 101 18.99 7.73 32.50
CA TYR A 101 18.19 8.82 31.94
C TYR A 101 16.89 8.30 31.33
N LEU A 102 16.96 7.25 30.51
CA LEU A 102 15.79 6.65 29.85
C LEU A 102 14.72 6.22 30.86
N ILE A 103 15.12 5.56 31.94
CA ILE A 103 14.18 5.02 32.95
C ILE A 103 13.65 6.11 33.89
N ASN A 104 14.48 7.07 34.28
CA ASN A 104 14.11 8.02 35.33
C ASN A 104 13.62 9.37 34.79
N ARG A 105 14.03 9.77 33.57
CA ARG A 105 13.74 11.11 33.03
C ARG A 105 12.76 11.12 31.89
N VAL A 106 12.69 10.04 31.10
CA VAL A 106 11.68 9.91 30.04
C VAL A 106 10.32 9.65 30.67
N LYS A 107 9.34 10.50 30.39
CA LYS A 107 7.98 10.37 30.90
C LYS A 107 7.05 9.89 29.80
N LEU A 108 6.26 8.87 30.09
CA LEU A 108 5.20 8.34 29.23
C LEU A 108 3.85 8.66 29.88
N ILE A 109 2.93 9.16 29.05
CA ILE A 109 1.55 9.40 29.48
C ILE A 109 0.72 8.20 29.02
N ARG A 110 0.13 7.47 29.97
CA ARG A 110 -0.83 6.40 29.69
C ARG A 110 -2.25 6.93 29.89
N VAL A 111 -2.97 7.07 28.79
CA VAL A 111 -4.39 7.44 28.83
C VAL A 111 -5.23 6.15 28.80
N LYS A 112 -6.07 5.95 29.80
CA LYS A 112 -7.07 4.88 29.84
C LYS A 112 -8.45 5.49 29.58
N THR A 113 -9.24 4.84 28.76
CA THR A 113 -10.62 5.25 28.47
C THR A 113 -11.53 4.03 28.50
N ASP A 114 -12.77 4.26 28.84
CA ASP A 114 -13.85 3.28 28.97
C ASP A 114 -14.52 2.96 27.63
N SER A 115 -14.25 3.75 26.58
CA SER A 115 -14.81 3.51 25.26
C SER A 115 -13.78 3.68 24.15
N LEU A 116 -13.89 2.82 23.14
CA LEU A 116 -13.05 2.90 21.95
C LEU A 116 -13.23 4.23 21.22
N ALA A 117 -14.46 4.73 21.14
CA ALA A 117 -14.76 6.03 20.50
C ALA A 117 -14.01 7.20 21.17
N ARG A 118 -13.96 7.21 22.52
CA ARG A 118 -13.18 8.22 23.25
C ARG A 118 -11.67 8.04 23.04
N ALA A 119 -11.19 6.78 23.03
CA ALA A 119 -9.79 6.50 22.78
C ALA A 119 -9.35 7.07 21.43
N LEU A 120 -10.14 6.84 20.39
CA LEU A 120 -9.85 7.31 19.04
C LEU A 120 -9.92 8.82 18.92
N LYS A 121 -10.91 9.47 19.51
CA LYS A 121 -11.00 10.93 19.51
C LYS A 121 -9.81 11.60 20.23
N ILE A 122 -9.35 11.02 21.34
CA ILE A 122 -8.13 11.47 22.04
C ILE A 122 -6.90 11.26 21.13
N PHE A 123 -6.83 10.10 20.49
CA PHE A 123 -5.75 9.72 19.58
C PHE A 123 -5.68 10.65 18.36
N GLU A 124 -6.79 10.95 17.71
CA GLU A 124 -6.89 11.93 16.63
C GLU A 124 -6.40 13.31 17.08
N THR A 125 -6.89 13.79 18.23
CA THR A 125 -6.55 15.12 18.76
C THR A 125 -5.07 15.26 19.13
N ILE A 126 -4.45 14.20 19.64
CA ILE A 126 -3.02 14.19 20.00
C ILE A 126 -2.16 14.13 18.73
N ASN A 127 -2.55 13.33 17.75
CA ASN A 127 -1.79 13.14 16.51
C ASN A 127 -1.93 14.32 15.53
N ASP A 128 -2.99 15.09 15.60
CA ASP A 128 -3.16 16.34 14.82
C ASP A 128 -2.06 17.39 15.15
N ARG A 129 -1.36 17.21 16.27
CA ARG A 129 -0.24 18.05 16.72
C ARG A 129 1.15 17.43 16.51
N GLY A 130 1.22 16.22 15.93
CA GLY A 130 2.48 15.47 15.75
C GLY A 130 2.71 14.99 14.32
N VAL A 131 3.42 13.88 14.17
CA VAL A 131 3.51 13.14 12.90
C VAL A 131 2.13 12.52 12.67
N GLY A 132 1.37 13.08 11.72
CA GLY A 132 0.01 12.67 11.43
C GLY A 132 -0.09 11.17 11.16
N LEU A 133 -1.16 10.54 11.67
CA LEU A 133 -1.49 9.17 11.31
C LEU A 133 -1.76 9.08 9.81
N ASP A 134 -1.36 7.96 9.24
CA ASP A 134 -1.78 7.56 7.91
C ASP A 134 -3.32 7.43 7.89
N ALA A 135 -3.97 7.99 6.84
CA ALA A 135 -5.41 7.88 6.68
C ALA A 135 -5.91 6.43 6.66
N MET A 136 -5.07 5.45 6.34
CA MET A 136 -5.38 4.03 6.46
C MET A 136 -5.56 3.58 7.91
N ASP A 137 -4.72 4.06 8.83
CA ASP A 137 -4.85 3.74 10.25
C ASP A 137 -6.10 4.41 10.85
N LEU A 138 -6.39 5.64 10.45
CA LEU A 138 -7.60 6.36 10.85
C LEU A 138 -8.86 5.67 10.33
N LEU A 139 -8.88 5.25 9.07
CA LEU A 139 -9.98 4.49 8.48
C LEU A 139 -10.18 3.15 9.19
N LYS A 140 -9.10 2.42 9.43
CA LYS A 140 -9.16 1.18 10.21
C LYS A 140 -9.91 1.41 11.51
N ASN A 141 -9.48 2.42 12.27
CA ASN A 141 -10.07 2.72 13.57
C ASN A 141 -11.56 3.09 13.44
N LEU A 142 -11.90 3.88 12.43
CA LEU A 142 -13.28 4.27 12.14
C LEU A 142 -14.17 3.05 11.86
N LEU A 143 -13.72 2.11 11.04
CA LEU A 143 -14.41 0.87 10.73
C LEU A 143 -14.59 -0.01 11.98
N PHE A 144 -13.53 -0.15 12.79
CA PHE A 144 -13.56 -0.91 14.03
C PHE A 144 -14.48 -0.31 15.10
N MET A 145 -14.73 1.00 15.07
CA MET A 145 -15.72 1.65 15.94
C MET A 145 -17.16 1.33 15.54
N LYS A 146 -17.41 1.13 14.25
CA LYS A 146 -18.74 0.87 13.70
C LYS A 146 -19.11 -0.61 13.76
N ALA A 147 -18.11 -1.49 13.80
CA ALA A 147 -18.31 -2.94 13.78
C ALA A 147 -18.85 -3.48 15.08
N ASP A 148 -19.76 -4.45 14.97
CA ASP A 148 -20.23 -5.25 16.08
C ASP A 148 -19.13 -6.16 16.64
N LYS A 149 -19.29 -6.60 17.92
CA LYS A 149 -18.36 -7.54 18.54
C LYS A 149 -18.22 -8.86 17.75
N ALA A 150 -19.31 -9.32 17.12
CA ALA A 150 -19.31 -10.53 16.30
C ALA A 150 -18.51 -10.38 15.01
N GLU A 151 -18.56 -9.19 14.40
CA GLU A 151 -17.89 -8.88 13.13
C GLU A 151 -16.41 -8.50 13.30
N PHE A 152 -16.01 -8.15 14.51
CA PHE A 152 -14.67 -7.61 14.80
C PHE A 152 -13.54 -8.50 14.28
N GLN A 153 -13.64 -9.82 14.42
CA GLN A 153 -12.60 -10.74 13.95
C GLN A 153 -12.56 -10.83 12.42
N THR A 154 -13.69 -10.86 11.77
CA THR A 154 -13.82 -10.86 10.31
C THR A 154 -13.21 -9.57 9.73
N LEU A 155 -13.59 -8.43 10.30
CA LEU A 155 -13.06 -7.13 9.93
C LEU A 155 -11.53 -7.07 10.10
N LYS A 156 -11.01 -7.58 11.22
CA LYS A 156 -9.56 -7.62 11.50
C LYS A 156 -8.81 -8.46 10.47
N VAL A 157 -9.32 -9.62 10.12
CA VAL A 157 -8.73 -10.52 9.13
C VAL A 157 -8.78 -9.89 7.74
N GLY A 158 -9.94 -9.36 7.32
CA GLY A 158 -10.12 -8.71 6.03
C GLY A 158 -9.23 -7.48 5.87
N TRP A 159 -9.13 -6.64 6.90
CA TRP A 159 -8.24 -5.48 6.89
C TRP A 159 -6.76 -5.86 6.78
N LYS A 160 -6.35 -6.86 7.55
CA LYS A 160 -4.96 -7.36 7.48
C LYS A 160 -4.64 -7.90 6.10
N LYS A 161 -5.53 -8.71 5.52
CA LYS A 161 -5.40 -9.24 4.16
C LYS A 161 -5.21 -8.13 3.13
N LEU A 162 -6.04 -7.08 3.18
CA LEU A 162 -5.95 -5.92 2.29
C LEU A 162 -4.58 -5.25 2.36
N VAL A 163 -4.17 -4.90 3.58
CA VAL A 163 -2.93 -4.14 3.79
C VAL A 163 -1.69 -4.98 3.44
N ASP A 164 -1.66 -6.24 3.84
CA ASP A 164 -0.54 -7.14 3.54
C ASP A 164 -0.41 -7.37 2.02
N ALA A 165 -1.52 -7.67 1.31
CA ALA A 165 -1.49 -7.88 -0.14
C ALA A 165 -0.94 -6.67 -0.91
N LEU A 166 -1.35 -5.45 -0.54
CA LEU A 166 -0.83 -4.23 -1.17
C LEU A 166 0.67 -4.03 -0.89
N HIS A 167 1.10 -4.26 0.33
CA HIS A 167 2.52 -4.12 0.70
C HIS A 167 3.41 -5.17 0.05
N ASP A 168 2.98 -6.42 -0.01
CA ASP A 168 3.71 -7.52 -0.64
C ASP A 168 3.95 -7.26 -2.13
N ALA A 169 3.00 -6.56 -2.76
CA ALA A 169 3.12 -6.09 -4.14
C ALA A 169 3.94 -4.79 -4.28
N GLY A 170 4.47 -4.23 -3.20
CA GLY A 170 5.20 -2.96 -3.18
C GLY A 170 4.31 -1.73 -3.42
N GLU A 171 2.98 -1.86 -3.19
CA GLU A 171 2.02 -0.78 -3.36
C GLU A 171 1.75 -0.07 -2.03
N LYS A 172 1.49 1.24 -2.11
CA LYS A 172 1.11 2.06 -0.95
C LYS A 172 -0.40 1.96 -0.70
N PRO A 173 -0.86 1.42 0.44
CA PRO A 173 -2.28 1.30 0.73
C PRO A 173 -3.05 2.62 0.62
N LEU A 174 -2.44 3.73 1.02
CA LEU A 174 -3.03 5.06 0.93
C LEU A 174 -3.29 5.49 -0.52
N ARG A 175 -2.34 5.23 -1.43
CA ARG A 175 -2.51 5.51 -2.86
C ARG A 175 -3.61 4.65 -3.47
N PHE A 176 -3.66 3.36 -3.13
CA PHE A 176 -4.74 2.47 -3.53
C PHE A 176 -6.11 3.00 -3.06
N LEU A 177 -6.26 3.34 -1.78
CA LEU A 177 -7.50 3.88 -1.23
C LEU A 177 -7.94 5.15 -1.95
N ARG A 178 -7.00 6.07 -2.21
CA ARG A 178 -7.28 7.28 -2.97
C ARG A 178 -7.80 6.96 -4.37
N TYR A 179 -7.17 6.06 -5.08
CA TYR A 179 -7.60 5.68 -6.45
C TYR A 179 -8.94 4.94 -6.44
N PHE A 180 -9.18 4.10 -5.44
CA PHE A 180 -10.48 3.47 -5.24
C PHE A 180 -11.59 4.51 -5.06
N ILE A 181 -11.39 5.49 -4.18
CA ILE A 181 -12.39 6.55 -3.96
C ILE A 181 -12.65 7.37 -5.24
N LEU A 182 -11.60 7.79 -5.93
CA LEU A 182 -11.72 8.51 -7.19
C LEU A 182 -12.46 7.69 -8.26
N SER A 183 -12.25 6.39 -8.30
CA SER A 183 -12.89 5.49 -9.28
C SER A 183 -14.35 5.19 -8.96
N ALA A 184 -14.66 4.92 -7.68
CA ALA A 184 -15.96 4.40 -7.26
C ALA A 184 -17.00 5.49 -6.98
N TYR A 185 -16.57 6.65 -6.46
CA TYR A 185 -17.49 7.66 -5.94
C TYR A 185 -17.59 8.94 -6.77
N GLY A 186 -16.90 9.02 -7.92
CA GLY A 186 -17.00 10.15 -8.84
C GLY A 186 -16.32 11.43 -8.38
N GLU A 187 -15.42 11.33 -7.42
CA GLU A 187 -14.61 12.44 -6.99
C GLU A 187 -13.57 12.82 -8.05
N GLN A 188 -13.43 14.11 -8.34
CA GLN A 188 -12.50 14.58 -9.37
C GLN A 188 -11.16 15.01 -8.81
N LYS A 189 -11.14 15.46 -7.57
CA LYS A 189 -9.92 15.86 -6.86
C LYS A 189 -10.01 15.42 -5.42
N LEU A 190 -9.04 14.63 -4.99
CA LEU A 190 -8.91 14.20 -3.61
C LEU A 190 -7.42 14.00 -3.33
N ARG A 191 -6.89 14.69 -2.34
CA ARG A 191 -5.52 14.55 -1.89
C ARG A 191 -5.42 13.46 -0.83
N GLU A 192 -4.22 12.92 -0.63
CA GLU A 192 -3.99 11.87 0.37
C GLU A 192 -4.30 12.36 1.80
N ASP A 193 -3.99 13.62 2.12
CA ASP A 193 -4.28 14.27 3.41
C ASP A 193 -5.77 14.57 3.63
N GLU A 194 -6.59 14.57 2.58
CA GLU A 194 -8.04 14.82 2.65
C GLU A 194 -8.87 13.53 2.77
N LEU A 195 -8.27 12.36 2.55
CA LEU A 195 -8.96 11.07 2.48
C LEU A 195 -9.82 10.77 3.70
N TYR A 196 -9.26 10.94 4.88
CA TYR A 196 -9.99 10.66 6.12
C TYR A 196 -11.18 11.60 6.30
N SER A 197 -10.98 12.90 6.13
CA SER A 197 -12.05 13.88 6.24
C SER A 197 -13.15 13.67 5.20
N TRP A 198 -12.77 13.24 4.00
CA TRP A 198 -13.71 12.88 2.95
C TRP A 198 -14.54 11.65 3.34
N LEU A 199 -13.90 10.59 3.84
CA LEU A 199 -14.59 9.37 4.30
C LEU A 199 -15.60 9.68 5.40
N VAL A 200 -15.21 10.48 6.40
CA VAL A 200 -16.11 10.87 7.50
C VAL A 200 -17.33 11.65 6.98
N LYS A 201 -17.14 12.57 6.03
CA LYS A 201 -18.24 13.35 5.44
C LYS A 201 -19.18 12.53 4.54
N ASN A 202 -18.66 11.44 3.97
CA ASN A 202 -19.39 10.62 3.01
C ASN A 202 -19.75 9.23 3.56
N GLU A 203 -19.88 9.09 4.88
CA GLU A 203 -20.19 7.82 5.57
C GLU A 203 -21.41 7.12 4.92
N GLU A 204 -22.51 7.82 4.75
CA GLU A 204 -23.74 7.29 4.15
C GLU A 204 -23.54 6.89 2.68
N LYS A 205 -22.84 7.70 1.89
CA LYS A 205 -22.54 7.44 0.47
C LYS A 205 -21.64 6.20 0.31
N VAL A 206 -20.68 6.02 1.20
CA VAL A 206 -19.74 4.91 1.22
C VAL A 206 -20.34 3.65 1.83
N GLY A 207 -21.25 3.81 2.79
CA GLY A 207 -22.01 2.72 3.43
C GLY A 207 -21.27 1.99 4.55
N TYR A 208 -20.04 2.37 4.88
CA TYR A 208 -19.24 1.67 5.89
C TYR A 208 -19.81 1.78 7.32
N GLY A 209 -20.66 2.77 7.59
CA GLY A 209 -21.31 2.93 8.87
C GLY A 209 -22.36 1.86 9.15
N ALA A 210 -23.03 1.40 8.11
CA ALA A 210 -24.04 0.34 8.18
C ALA A 210 -23.45 -1.07 8.06
N ASP A 211 -22.41 -1.24 7.23
CA ASP A 211 -21.75 -2.52 6.97
C ASP A 211 -20.22 -2.32 6.85
N PRO A 212 -19.51 -2.23 7.97
CA PRO A 212 -18.05 -2.07 7.97
C PRO A 212 -17.33 -3.28 7.35
N ALA A 213 -17.83 -4.49 7.54
CA ALA A 213 -17.23 -5.71 7.02
C ALA A 213 -17.40 -5.80 5.51
N GLY A 214 -18.60 -5.57 4.98
CA GLY A 214 -18.85 -5.51 3.53
C GLY A 214 -18.07 -4.42 2.82
N PHE A 215 -17.82 -3.30 3.48
CA PHE A 215 -16.93 -2.27 2.92
C PHE A 215 -15.47 -2.76 2.82
N VAL A 216 -14.96 -3.48 3.82
CA VAL A 216 -13.61 -4.08 3.75
C VAL A 216 -13.55 -5.18 2.68
N ASP A 217 -14.61 -5.95 2.49
CA ASP A 217 -14.69 -6.93 1.41
C ASP A 217 -14.65 -6.24 0.04
N THR A 218 -15.40 -5.16 -0.14
CA THR A 218 -15.34 -4.32 -1.36
C THR A 218 -13.94 -3.78 -1.62
N LEU A 219 -13.23 -3.33 -0.58
CA LEU A 219 -11.84 -2.90 -0.71
C LEU A 219 -10.90 -4.05 -1.08
N ASN A 220 -11.10 -5.26 -0.53
CA ASN A 220 -10.32 -6.44 -0.89
C ASN A 220 -10.53 -6.88 -2.35
N GLU A 221 -11.77 -6.86 -2.84
CA GLU A 221 -12.09 -7.14 -4.25
C GLU A 221 -11.43 -6.12 -5.19
N ALA A 222 -11.57 -4.84 -4.88
CA ALA A 222 -10.93 -3.78 -5.65
C ALA A 222 -9.40 -3.86 -5.61
N ALA A 223 -8.80 -4.21 -4.46
CA ALA A 223 -7.37 -4.41 -4.33
C ALA A 223 -6.88 -5.60 -5.15
N ASN A 224 -7.63 -6.71 -5.16
CA ASN A 224 -7.30 -7.87 -5.99
C ASN A 224 -7.29 -7.50 -7.49
N ALA A 225 -8.33 -6.80 -7.96
CA ALA A 225 -8.37 -6.30 -9.33
C ALA A 225 -7.20 -5.34 -9.62
N TYR A 226 -6.94 -4.40 -8.72
CA TYR A 226 -5.82 -3.45 -8.83
C TYR A 226 -4.46 -4.15 -8.97
N LEU A 227 -4.19 -5.16 -8.15
CA LEU A 227 -2.94 -5.93 -8.16
C LEU A 227 -2.81 -6.79 -9.42
N ASN A 228 -3.91 -7.38 -9.88
CA ASN A 228 -3.96 -8.09 -11.14
C ASN A 228 -3.65 -7.15 -12.32
N PHE A 229 -4.28 -5.99 -12.38
CA PHE A 229 -4.00 -4.98 -13.43
C PHE A 229 -2.55 -4.49 -13.38
N MET A 230 -1.98 -4.31 -12.19
CA MET A 230 -0.56 -4.01 -12.01
C MET A 230 0.37 -5.08 -12.58
N SER A 231 -0.10 -6.30 -12.70
CA SER A 231 0.64 -7.46 -13.22
C SER A 231 0.28 -7.79 -14.67
N GLY A 232 -0.46 -6.92 -15.37
CA GLY A 232 -0.91 -7.16 -16.75
C GLY A 232 -1.98 -8.24 -16.88
N ARG A 233 -2.75 -8.49 -15.80
CA ARG A 233 -3.77 -9.54 -15.74
C ARG A 233 -5.15 -8.90 -15.62
N SER A 234 -6.17 -9.56 -16.21
CA SER A 234 -7.58 -9.21 -16.01
C SER A 234 -8.00 -9.41 -14.55
N GLN A 235 -9.21 -8.98 -14.21
CA GLN A 235 -9.74 -9.09 -12.84
C GLN A 235 -9.74 -10.53 -12.31
N ASP A 236 -9.98 -11.51 -13.19
CA ASP A 236 -9.95 -12.95 -12.90
C ASP A 236 -8.52 -13.56 -12.87
N GLY A 237 -7.48 -12.75 -13.00
CA GLY A 237 -6.08 -13.15 -12.90
C GLY A 237 -5.46 -13.73 -14.16
N LYS A 238 -6.19 -13.77 -15.29
CA LYS A 238 -5.64 -14.23 -16.57
C LYS A 238 -4.78 -13.17 -17.25
N PRO A 239 -3.73 -13.54 -18.00
CA PRO A 239 -2.97 -12.61 -18.82
C PRO A 239 -3.90 -11.83 -19.76
N HIS A 240 -3.69 -10.51 -19.85
CA HIS A 240 -4.53 -9.63 -20.67
C HIS A 240 -3.64 -8.72 -21.53
N PRO A 241 -3.59 -8.93 -22.88
CA PRO A 241 -2.61 -8.27 -23.74
C PRO A 241 -2.63 -6.73 -23.67
N ALA A 242 -3.82 -6.12 -23.57
CA ALA A 242 -3.91 -4.67 -23.46
C ALA A 242 -3.39 -4.13 -22.11
N LEU A 243 -3.58 -4.89 -21.03
CA LEU A 243 -3.03 -4.53 -19.71
C LEU A 243 -1.52 -4.72 -19.65
N GLU A 244 -0.99 -5.80 -20.24
CA GLU A 244 0.45 -6.02 -20.34
C GLU A 244 1.13 -4.86 -21.09
N ALA A 245 0.54 -4.39 -22.17
CA ALA A 245 1.03 -3.26 -22.92
C ALA A 245 1.06 -1.96 -22.10
N VAL A 246 -0.04 -1.65 -21.40
CA VAL A 246 -0.10 -0.50 -20.50
C VAL A 246 0.95 -0.62 -19.40
N GLN A 247 1.13 -1.80 -18.84
CA GLN A 247 2.09 -2.04 -17.76
C GLN A 247 3.53 -1.80 -18.20
N LEU A 248 3.88 -2.25 -19.42
CA LEU A 248 5.18 -1.97 -20.01
C LEU A 248 5.40 -0.47 -20.24
N LEU A 249 4.39 0.25 -20.73
CA LEU A 249 4.47 1.68 -20.99
C LEU A 249 4.55 2.50 -19.70
N ALA A 250 3.76 2.14 -18.68
CA ALA A 250 3.67 2.84 -17.40
C ALA A 250 4.88 2.58 -16.48
N GLY A 251 5.43 1.38 -16.52
CA GLY A 251 6.45 0.93 -15.57
C GLY A 251 5.93 0.90 -14.13
N LYS A 252 6.84 0.99 -13.16
CA LYS A 252 6.47 0.97 -11.73
C LYS A 252 6.05 2.33 -11.16
N ALA A 253 6.37 3.42 -11.85
CA ALA A 253 6.19 4.78 -11.33
C ALA A 253 4.82 5.39 -11.66
N THR A 254 4.23 5.02 -12.79
CA THR A 254 2.96 5.58 -13.27
C THR A 254 1.81 4.66 -12.86
N ARG A 255 0.88 5.18 -12.07
CA ARG A 255 -0.27 4.43 -11.54
C ARG A 255 -1.62 5.11 -11.78
N GLN A 256 -1.64 6.30 -12.37
CA GLN A 256 -2.86 7.11 -12.54
C GLN A 256 -3.94 6.42 -13.37
N HIS A 257 -3.53 5.58 -14.33
CA HIS A 257 -4.46 4.77 -15.15
C HIS A 257 -5.29 3.78 -14.32
N MET A 258 -4.83 3.40 -13.13
CA MET A 258 -5.57 2.52 -12.22
C MET A 258 -6.89 3.14 -11.74
N ILE A 259 -6.99 4.47 -11.69
CA ILE A 259 -8.26 5.15 -11.35
C ILE A 259 -9.34 4.75 -12.37
N LEU A 260 -8.96 4.78 -13.64
CA LEU A 260 -9.86 4.42 -14.73
C LEU A 260 -10.17 2.92 -14.73
N PHE A 261 -9.14 2.08 -14.62
CA PHE A 261 -9.31 0.62 -14.72
C PHE A 261 -10.12 0.06 -13.54
N LEU A 262 -9.96 0.60 -12.34
CA LEU A 262 -10.83 0.26 -11.21
C LEU A 262 -12.30 0.66 -11.46
N ALA A 263 -12.56 1.79 -12.10
CA ALA A 263 -13.93 2.23 -12.39
C ALA A 263 -14.62 1.32 -13.42
N VAL A 264 -13.86 0.76 -14.35
CA VAL A 264 -14.39 -0.04 -15.47
C VAL A 264 -14.14 -1.56 -15.31
N ARG A 265 -13.68 -2.01 -14.16
CA ARG A 265 -13.26 -3.40 -13.93
C ARG A 265 -14.36 -4.44 -14.18
N ASP A 266 -15.62 -4.06 -13.95
CA ASP A 266 -16.77 -4.95 -14.05
C ASP A 266 -17.47 -4.87 -15.43
N LEU A 267 -16.85 -4.21 -16.41
CA LEU A 267 -17.37 -4.13 -17.78
C LEU A 267 -17.11 -5.44 -18.55
N PRO A 268 -17.91 -5.70 -19.61
CA PRO A 268 -17.64 -6.78 -20.54
C PRO A 268 -16.21 -6.67 -21.10
N ASP A 269 -15.53 -7.80 -21.26
CA ASP A 269 -14.11 -7.89 -21.64
C ASP A 269 -13.77 -7.11 -22.91
N GLN A 270 -14.65 -7.14 -23.92
CA GLN A 270 -14.45 -6.38 -25.15
C GLN A 270 -14.41 -4.86 -24.93
N VAL A 271 -15.30 -4.34 -24.07
CA VAL A 271 -15.35 -2.91 -23.74
C VAL A 271 -14.15 -2.53 -22.87
N PHE A 272 -13.86 -3.35 -21.87
CA PHE A 272 -12.68 -3.17 -21.01
C PHE A 272 -11.39 -3.15 -21.82
N SER A 273 -11.22 -4.11 -22.76
CA SER A 273 -10.06 -4.18 -23.66
C SER A 273 -9.96 -2.96 -24.58
N ALA A 274 -11.08 -2.42 -25.06
CA ALA A 274 -11.08 -1.21 -25.88
C ALA A 274 -10.63 0.01 -25.06
N ILE A 275 -11.13 0.15 -23.83
CA ILE A 275 -10.73 1.24 -22.91
C ILE A 275 -9.24 1.14 -22.57
N CYS A 276 -8.71 -0.08 -22.30
CA CYS A 276 -7.29 -0.28 -22.02
C CYS A 276 -6.42 0.13 -23.22
N ARG A 277 -6.81 -0.23 -24.46
CA ARG A 277 -6.10 0.18 -25.68
C ARG A 277 -6.12 1.70 -25.91
N ASP A 278 -7.26 2.35 -25.67
CA ASP A 278 -7.35 3.79 -25.79
C ASP A 278 -6.55 4.53 -24.72
N ALA A 279 -6.52 4.00 -23.50
CA ALA A 279 -5.66 4.51 -22.42
C ALA A 279 -4.18 4.34 -22.78
N GLU A 280 -3.77 3.18 -23.29
CA GLU A 280 -2.41 2.93 -23.78
C GLU A 280 -2.02 3.94 -24.86
N ASN A 281 -2.86 4.09 -25.90
CA ASN A 281 -2.61 4.99 -27.02
C ASN A 281 -2.46 6.43 -26.53
N LEU A 282 -3.29 6.88 -25.57
CA LEU A 282 -3.19 8.21 -24.99
C LEU A 282 -1.91 8.36 -24.16
N MET A 283 -1.56 7.37 -23.34
CA MET A 283 -0.33 7.37 -22.55
C MET A 283 0.90 7.41 -23.46
N PHE A 284 0.88 6.70 -24.58
CA PHE A 284 1.95 6.75 -25.56
C PHE A 284 2.04 8.14 -26.24
N ALA A 285 0.91 8.72 -26.60
CA ALA A 285 0.88 10.10 -27.12
C ALA A 285 1.48 11.11 -26.12
N PHE A 286 1.16 10.94 -24.82
CA PHE A 286 1.77 11.76 -23.76
C PHE A 286 3.28 11.57 -23.65
N LEU A 287 3.76 10.33 -23.75
CA LEU A 287 5.18 10.04 -23.73
C LEU A 287 5.91 10.76 -24.88
N VAL A 288 5.42 10.59 -26.11
CA VAL A 288 6.04 11.18 -27.33
C VAL A 288 6.01 12.71 -27.28
N THR A 289 4.90 13.29 -26.85
CA THR A 289 4.72 14.74 -26.81
C THR A 289 5.26 15.40 -25.53
N GLY A 290 5.89 14.63 -24.63
CA GLY A 290 6.44 15.15 -23.39
C GLY A 290 5.42 15.74 -22.44
N GLN A 291 4.17 15.24 -22.46
CA GLN A 291 3.14 15.67 -21.52
C GLN A 291 3.37 15.11 -20.12
N ASN A 292 2.85 15.83 -19.11
CA ASN A 292 2.96 15.36 -17.73
C ASN A 292 1.88 14.32 -17.41
N PHE A 293 2.27 13.11 -17.07
CA PHE A 293 1.36 12.02 -16.69
C PHE A 293 0.47 12.34 -15.46
N ARG A 294 0.81 13.37 -14.66
CA ARG A 294 -0.08 13.84 -13.59
C ARG A 294 -1.41 14.38 -14.10
N GLU A 295 -1.49 14.80 -15.35
CA GLU A 295 -2.78 15.19 -15.97
C GLU A 295 -3.83 14.07 -15.91
N PHE A 296 -3.41 12.82 -15.94
CA PHE A 296 -4.33 11.68 -15.81
C PHE A 296 -5.05 11.62 -14.46
N GLU A 297 -4.52 12.26 -13.42
CA GLU A 297 -5.23 12.41 -12.14
C GLU A 297 -6.42 13.37 -12.20
N VAL A 298 -6.53 14.13 -13.28
CA VAL A 298 -7.67 15.01 -13.56
C VAL A 298 -8.57 14.39 -14.63
N LEU A 299 -7.99 13.88 -15.71
CA LEU A 299 -8.73 13.33 -16.84
C LEU A 299 -9.48 12.05 -16.48
N PHE A 300 -8.82 11.10 -15.87
CA PHE A 300 -9.39 9.77 -15.62
C PHE A 300 -10.52 9.77 -14.58
N PRO A 301 -10.44 10.48 -13.45
CA PRO A 301 -11.60 10.62 -12.58
C PRO A 301 -12.81 11.27 -13.28
N ALA A 302 -12.58 12.28 -14.12
CA ALA A 302 -13.65 12.95 -14.86
C ALA A 302 -14.35 12.03 -15.89
N TRP A 303 -13.62 11.03 -16.42
CA TRP A 303 -14.15 10.06 -17.39
C TRP A 303 -14.71 8.80 -16.74
N ALA A 304 -14.22 8.43 -15.57
CA ALA A 304 -14.48 7.16 -14.89
C ALA A 304 -15.98 6.84 -14.78
N GLN A 305 -16.78 7.76 -14.28
CA GLN A 305 -18.23 7.54 -14.08
C GLN A 305 -19.00 7.35 -15.40
N ARG A 306 -18.61 8.08 -16.43
CA ARG A 306 -19.24 7.94 -17.77
C ARG A 306 -18.89 6.58 -18.39
N LEU A 307 -17.65 6.14 -18.24
CA LEU A 307 -17.16 4.88 -18.78
C LEU A 307 -17.69 3.66 -18.00
N ALA A 308 -17.84 3.76 -16.70
CA ALA A 308 -18.33 2.66 -15.84
C ALA A 308 -19.75 2.18 -16.19
N SER A 309 -20.56 3.03 -16.82
CA SER A 309 -21.94 2.70 -17.22
C SER A 309 -22.07 2.01 -18.58
N ILE A 310 -20.97 1.91 -19.35
CA ILE A 310 -20.99 1.43 -20.74
C ILE A 310 -20.96 -0.10 -20.77
N LYS A 311 -21.89 -0.71 -21.53
CA LYS A 311 -21.97 -2.18 -21.61
C LYS A 311 -21.66 -2.76 -23.01
N THR A 312 -21.61 -1.92 -24.03
CA THR A 312 -21.37 -2.36 -25.41
C THR A 312 -20.34 -1.47 -26.12
N LEU A 313 -19.72 -1.99 -27.18
CA LEU A 313 -18.77 -1.22 -27.98
C LEU A 313 -19.43 -0.05 -28.70
N GLU A 314 -20.66 -0.22 -29.19
CA GLU A 314 -21.42 0.85 -29.85
C GLU A 314 -21.67 2.04 -28.90
N ALA A 315 -21.97 1.75 -27.64
CA ALA A 315 -22.13 2.80 -26.60
C ALA A 315 -20.78 3.41 -26.20
N TYR A 316 -19.68 2.68 -26.36
CA TYR A 316 -18.34 3.16 -26.06
C TYR A 316 -17.81 4.16 -27.10
N GLU A 317 -18.05 3.94 -28.39
CA GLU A 317 -17.50 4.76 -29.47
C GLU A 317 -17.69 6.27 -29.28
N PRO A 318 -18.92 6.80 -29.02
CA PRO A 318 -19.12 8.24 -28.83
C PRO A 318 -18.45 8.78 -27.55
N VAL A 319 -18.28 7.94 -26.53
CA VAL A 319 -17.58 8.33 -25.30
C VAL A 319 -16.07 8.36 -25.56
N SER A 320 -15.51 7.39 -26.24
CA SER A 320 -14.10 7.39 -26.67
C SER A 320 -13.80 8.61 -27.55
N ALA A 321 -14.69 8.93 -28.50
CA ALA A 321 -14.55 10.10 -29.37
C ALA A 321 -14.46 11.42 -28.58
N SER A 322 -15.26 11.56 -27.52
CA SER A 322 -15.32 12.77 -26.69
C SER A 322 -14.29 12.83 -25.56
N THR A 323 -13.55 11.75 -25.31
CA THR A 323 -12.55 11.61 -24.27
C THR A 323 -11.16 11.32 -24.85
N PHE A 324 -10.79 10.07 -25.01
CA PHE A 324 -9.47 9.63 -25.49
C PHE A 324 -9.13 10.18 -26.86
N ASN A 325 -10.02 10.05 -27.84
CA ASN A 325 -9.76 10.49 -29.21
C ASN A 325 -9.63 11.99 -29.29
N LYS A 326 -10.51 12.73 -28.62
CA LYS A 326 -10.42 14.20 -28.55
C LYS A 326 -9.06 14.61 -27.99
N ARG A 327 -8.63 14.03 -26.87
CA ARG A 327 -7.34 14.39 -26.23
C ARG A 327 -6.15 14.01 -27.10
N ARG A 328 -6.19 12.86 -27.79
CA ARG A 328 -5.16 12.49 -28.77
C ARG A 328 -5.13 13.43 -29.96
N GLN A 329 -6.29 13.86 -30.44
CA GLN A 329 -6.39 14.82 -31.55
C GLN A 329 -5.75 16.16 -31.20
N GLU A 330 -5.96 16.66 -29.99
CA GLU A 330 -5.32 17.89 -29.49
C GLU A 330 -3.78 17.77 -29.48
N LEU A 331 -3.23 16.58 -29.37
CA LEU A 331 -1.79 16.29 -29.38
C LEU A 331 -1.24 15.92 -30.77
N SER A 332 -2.11 15.75 -31.77
CA SER A 332 -1.76 15.14 -33.06
C SER A 332 -0.64 15.86 -33.79
N GLU A 333 -0.71 17.17 -33.94
CA GLU A 333 0.34 17.96 -34.63
C GLU A 333 1.70 17.82 -33.95
N ARG A 334 1.70 17.91 -32.63
CA ARG A 334 2.92 17.72 -31.83
C ARG A 334 3.44 16.30 -31.92
N PHE A 335 2.56 15.32 -31.88
CA PHE A 335 2.93 13.90 -32.02
C PHE A 335 3.60 13.63 -33.37
N HIS A 336 3.04 14.10 -34.47
CA HIS A 336 3.62 13.91 -35.82
C HIS A 336 4.98 14.60 -35.98
N ARG A 337 5.21 15.70 -35.29
CA ARG A 337 6.50 16.39 -35.29
C ARG A 337 7.56 15.69 -34.44
N GLU A 338 7.19 15.24 -33.22
CA GLU A 338 8.15 14.71 -32.24
C GLU A 338 8.46 13.21 -32.45
N PHE A 339 7.48 12.42 -32.90
CA PHE A 339 7.63 10.98 -33.04
C PHE A 339 8.74 10.56 -34.03
N PRO A 340 8.86 11.16 -35.24
CA PRO A 340 9.92 10.77 -36.20
C PRO A 340 11.34 11.08 -35.72
N VAL A 341 11.50 12.05 -34.82
CA VAL A 341 12.80 12.48 -34.29
C VAL A 341 13.06 11.98 -32.89
N MET A 342 12.15 11.18 -32.33
CA MET A 342 12.25 10.64 -30.98
C MET A 342 13.47 9.72 -30.87
N ARG A 343 14.34 10.01 -29.89
CA ARG A 343 15.52 9.18 -29.62
C ARG A 343 15.17 8.09 -28.62
N VAL A 344 15.37 6.85 -28.99
CA VAL A 344 15.08 5.69 -28.15
C VAL A 344 16.01 5.62 -26.92
N ASP A 345 17.24 6.06 -27.06
CA ASP A 345 18.24 6.12 -25.97
C ASP A 345 17.85 7.12 -24.85
N GLY A 346 17.02 8.11 -25.15
CA GLY A 346 16.46 9.03 -24.16
C GLY A 346 15.31 8.44 -23.33
N LEU A 347 14.75 7.30 -23.73
CA LEU A 347 13.67 6.64 -23.03
C LEU A 347 14.18 5.75 -21.88
N ARG A 348 13.37 5.55 -20.86
CA ARG A 348 13.65 4.56 -19.82
C ARG A 348 13.65 3.14 -20.40
N LYS A 349 14.44 2.22 -19.87
CA LYS A 349 14.57 0.86 -20.39
C LYS A 349 13.24 0.14 -20.62
N PHE A 350 12.27 0.30 -19.75
CA PHE A 350 10.95 -0.31 -19.90
C PHE A 350 10.14 0.32 -21.06
N GLN A 351 10.28 1.62 -21.30
CA GLN A 351 9.66 2.32 -22.44
C GLN A 351 10.32 1.92 -23.76
N GLN A 352 11.63 1.72 -23.76
CA GLN A 352 12.37 1.18 -24.93
C GLN A 352 11.83 -0.22 -25.29
N ARG A 353 11.67 -1.10 -24.29
CA ARG A 353 11.08 -2.45 -24.47
C ARG A 353 9.68 -2.37 -25.03
N TYR A 354 8.84 -1.51 -24.47
CA TYR A 354 7.48 -1.27 -24.97
C TYR A 354 7.50 -0.89 -26.47
N LEU A 355 8.30 0.10 -26.83
CA LEU A 355 8.38 0.58 -28.21
C LEU A 355 8.83 -0.52 -29.17
N VAL A 356 9.91 -1.24 -28.83
CA VAL A 356 10.40 -2.36 -29.65
C VAL A 356 9.32 -3.44 -29.80
N ALA A 357 8.67 -3.85 -28.71
CA ALA A 357 7.63 -4.85 -28.73
C ALA A 357 6.44 -4.44 -29.63
N ARG A 358 6.01 -3.18 -29.56
CA ARG A 358 4.92 -2.66 -30.41
C ARG A 358 5.31 -2.59 -31.90
N LEU A 359 6.54 -2.18 -32.20
CA LEU A 359 7.05 -2.18 -33.58
C LEU A 359 7.15 -3.59 -34.14
N THR A 360 7.70 -4.55 -33.37
CA THR A 360 7.77 -5.96 -33.75
C THR A 360 6.37 -6.52 -34.00
N GLN A 361 5.43 -6.27 -33.09
CA GLN A 361 4.04 -6.71 -33.28
C GLN A 361 3.40 -6.13 -34.55
N ALA A 362 3.65 -4.85 -34.86
CA ALA A 362 3.14 -4.23 -36.08
C ALA A 362 3.73 -4.87 -37.34
N VAL A 363 5.03 -5.19 -37.35
CA VAL A 363 5.70 -5.88 -38.46
C VAL A 363 5.17 -7.30 -38.63
N ASP A 364 5.02 -8.04 -37.53
CA ASP A 364 4.48 -9.40 -37.55
C ASP A 364 3.03 -9.42 -38.07
N GLN A 365 2.19 -8.49 -37.63
CA GLN A 365 0.82 -8.36 -38.14
C GLN A 365 0.77 -7.99 -39.62
N ALA A 366 1.68 -7.14 -40.08
CA ALA A 366 1.77 -6.80 -41.50
C ALA A 366 2.29 -7.97 -42.36
N GLY A 367 3.22 -8.77 -41.84
CA GLY A 367 3.84 -9.88 -42.53
C GLY A 367 3.05 -11.20 -42.52
N PHE A 368 2.40 -11.49 -41.38
CA PHE A 368 1.77 -12.79 -41.12
C PHE A 368 0.26 -12.71 -40.86
N GLY A 369 -0.32 -11.52 -40.92
CA GLY A 369 -1.74 -11.28 -40.66
C GLY A 369 -2.08 -11.14 -39.15
N SER A 370 -3.32 -10.70 -38.87
CA SER A 370 -3.79 -10.35 -37.53
C SER A 370 -3.90 -11.52 -36.53
N THR A 371 -3.69 -12.76 -36.99
CA THR A 371 -3.70 -13.99 -36.18
C THR A 371 -2.35 -14.32 -35.54
N SER A 372 -1.27 -13.60 -35.89
CA SER A 372 0.01 -13.79 -35.21
C SER A 372 -0.08 -13.21 -33.80
N GLN A 373 -0.47 -14.03 -32.85
CA GLN A 373 -0.37 -13.74 -31.41
C GLN A 373 1.06 -13.99 -30.94
N GLY A 374 2.04 -13.39 -31.60
CA GLY A 374 3.42 -13.43 -31.15
C GLY A 374 3.50 -12.62 -29.84
N HIS A 375 3.53 -13.32 -28.72
CA HIS A 375 3.88 -12.71 -27.43
C HIS A 375 5.36 -12.34 -27.47
N VAL A 376 5.65 -11.08 -27.76
CA VAL A 376 7.01 -10.53 -27.78
C VAL A 376 7.36 -9.90 -26.41
N TRP A 377 6.64 -10.28 -25.39
CA TRP A 377 6.79 -9.68 -24.03
C TRP A 377 7.79 -10.39 -23.15
#